data_3dd3886c983f6c512e582c39cead2703
#
_entry.id   3dd3886c983f6c512e582c39cead2703
#
_cell.length_a   1.000
_cell.length_b   1.000
_cell.length_c   1.000
_cell.angle_alpha   90.00
_cell.angle_beta   90.00
_cell.angle_gamma   90.00
#
_symmetry.space_group_name_H-M   'P 1'
#
loop_
_entity.id
_entity.type
_entity.pdbx_description
1 polymer ?
#
loop_
_entity_poly.entity_id
_entity_poly.type
_entity_poly.pdbx_seq_one_letter_code
_entity_poly.pdbx_strand_id
1 'polypeptide(L)'
;MNNKKLTIALAAMAAVAVFGIGFLFYNQAMPDEYRPADDEIALHIQLDTKEDIGLLVYDYRANDHPYSGGLSNADKSLIKHDSDNVQVWNMQELNSSTDAVELSIQFRIITEYVEPNYENIYPEDITKYTAPISWDAHFGESYFVTITGDKANGYKAVLNES
;
A
#
# COMPACT_ATOMS: atom_id res chain seq x y z
N MET A 1 14.58 -34.70 43.60
CA MET A 1 14.84 -34.03 42.32
C MET A 1 15.79 -32.86 42.62
N ASN A 2 16.91 -32.74 41.91
CA ASN A 2 17.96 -31.78 42.25
C ASN A 2 17.48 -30.35 41.91
N ASN A 3 17.51 -29.42 42.86
CA ASN A 3 16.97 -28.05 42.72
C ASN A 3 17.46 -27.33 41.47
N LYS A 4 18.70 -27.59 41.01
CA LYS A 4 19.23 -27.06 39.76
C LYS A 4 18.46 -27.53 38.51
N LYS A 5 18.03 -28.80 38.45
CA LYS A 5 17.25 -29.34 37.31
C LYS A 5 15.82 -28.72 37.28
N LEU A 6 15.23 -28.48 38.46
CA LEU A 6 13.93 -27.84 38.57
C LEU A 6 13.99 -26.36 38.11
N THR A 7 15.04 -25.63 38.50
CA THR A 7 15.24 -24.24 38.09
C THR A 7 15.45 -24.09 36.56
N ILE A 8 16.21 -25.00 35.94
CA ILE A 8 16.44 -25.02 34.51
C ILE A 8 15.13 -25.32 33.77
N ALA A 9 14.33 -26.28 34.25
CA ALA A 9 13.05 -26.63 33.63
C ALA A 9 12.04 -25.48 33.73
N LEU A 10 11.98 -24.76 34.84
CA LEU A 10 11.13 -23.58 35.02
C LEU A 10 11.56 -22.42 34.13
N ALA A 11 12.87 -22.18 33.98
CA ALA A 11 13.39 -21.14 33.08
C ALA A 11 13.10 -21.45 31.59
N ALA A 12 13.22 -22.72 31.19
CA ALA A 12 12.89 -23.16 29.84
C ALA A 12 11.38 -23.01 29.52
N MET A 13 10.51 -23.37 30.45
CA MET A 13 9.06 -23.18 30.30
C MET A 13 8.67 -21.68 30.21
N ALA A 14 9.29 -20.85 31.02
CA ALA A 14 9.06 -19.40 30.96
C ALA A 14 9.51 -18.78 29.61
N ALA A 15 10.66 -19.22 29.10
CA ALA A 15 11.16 -18.77 27.79
C ALA A 15 10.20 -19.19 26.67
N VAL A 16 9.73 -20.43 26.65
CA VAL A 16 8.75 -20.93 25.64
C VAL A 16 7.43 -20.15 25.72
N ALA A 17 6.94 -19.84 26.93
CA ALA A 17 5.74 -19.05 27.12
C ALA A 17 5.90 -17.61 26.60
N VAL A 18 7.04 -16.97 26.87
CA VAL A 18 7.32 -15.60 26.39
C VAL A 18 7.45 -15.56 24.86
N PHE A 19 8.14 -16.54 24.25
CA PHE A 19 8.23 -16.66 22.80
C PHE A 19 6.89 -16.98 22.15
N GLY A 20 6.10 -17.88 22.75
CA GLY A 20 4.76 -18.24 22.26
C GLY A 20 3.79 -17.07 22.32
N ILE A 21 3.78 -16.31 23.41
CA ILE A 21 2.95 -15.11 23.57
C ILE A 21 3.43 -14.02 22.60
N GLY A 22 4.73 -13.77 22.49
CA GLY A 22 5.31 -12.82 21.58
C GLY A 22 4.96 -13.13 20.11
N PHE A 23 4.98 -14.42 19.72
CA PHE A 23 4.59 -14.86 18.38
C PHE A 23 3.09 -14.66 18.10
N LEU A 24 2.22 -14.94 19.09
CA LEU A 24 0.78 -14.71 18.97
C LEU A 24 0.46 -13.21 18.86
N PHE A 25 1.12 -12.35 19.63
CA PHE A 25 0.95 -10.90 19.54
C PHE A 25 1.52 -10.35 18.21
N TYR A 26 2.62 -10.88 17.73
CA TYR A 26 3.20 -10.51 16.44
C TYR A 26 2.22 -10.84 15.29
N ASN A 27 1.64 -12.05 15.28
CA ASN A 27 0.65 -12.44 14.26
C ASN A 27 -0.70 -11.70 14.39
N GLN A 28 -1.07 -11.20 15.59
CA GLN A 28 -2.27 -10.37 15.76
C GLN A 28 -2.04 -8.89 15.47
N ALA A 29 -0.79 -8.43 15.52
CA ALA A 29 -0.42 -7.03 15.26
C ALA A 29 -0.10 -6.75 13.78
N MET A 30 0.10 -7.79 12.96
CA MET A 30 0.14 -7.63 11.50
C MET A 30 -1.31 -7.63 11.00
N PRO A 31 -1.78 -6.55 10.37
CA PRO A 31 -3.02 -6.62 9.62
C PRO A 31 -2.88 -7.78 8.62
N ASP A 32 -3.93 -8.62 8.51
CA ASP A 32 -3.95 -9.66 7.48
C ASP A 32 -3.69 -8.96 6.15
N GLU A 33 -2.58 -9.31 5.51
CA GLU A 33 -2.24 -8.79 4.19
C GLU A 33 -3.40 -9.12 3.26
N TYR A 34 -3.96 -8.09 2.60
CA TYR A 34 -5.08 -8.30 1.71
C TYR A 34 -4.69 -9.30 0.61
N ARG A 35 -5.51 -10.34 0.47
CA ARG A 35 -5.34 -11.36 -0.57
C ARG A 35 -6.45 -11.19 -1.60
N PRO A 36 -6.10 -10.85 -2.86
CA PRO A 36 -7.10 -10.71 -3.90
C PRO A 36 -7.79 -12.04 -4.21
N ALA A 37 -9.07 -11.97 -4.59
CA ALA A 37 -9.79 -13.09 -5.18
C ALA A 37 -9.25 -13.39 -6.60
N ASP A 38 -9.62 -14.54 -7.17
CA ASP A 38 -9.12 -14.98 -8.50
C ASP A 38 -9.45 -13.98 -9.63
N ASP A 39 -10.45 -13.11 -9.44
CA ASP A 39 -10.87 -12.07 -10.39
C ASP A 39 -10.46 -10.65 -9.97
N GLU A 40 -9.58 -10.51 -8.98
CA GLU A 40 -9.12 -9.24 -8.44
C GLU A 40 -7.60 -9.05 -8.64
N ILE A 41 -7.19 -7.81 -8.77
CA ILE A 41 -5.79 -7.37 -8.66
C ILE A 41 -5.70 -6.44 -7.45
N ALA A 42 -4.77 -6.69 -6.55
CA ALA A 42 -4.49 -5.81 -5.42
C ALA A 42 -3.19 -5.02 -5.66
N LEU A 43 -3.26 -3.71 -5.52
CA LEU A 43 -2.08 -2.83 -5.51
C LEU A 43 -1.88 -2.26 -4.11
N HIS A 44 -0.80 -2.68 -3.47
CA HIS A 44 -0.32 -2.09 -2.22
C HIS A 44 0.52 -0.86 -2.53
N ILE A 45 0.12 0.28 -1.98
CA ILE A 45 0.80 1.57 -2.17
C ILE A 45 1.41 1.97 -0.84
N GLN A 46 2.68 1.70 -0.68
CA GLN A 46 3.45 2.04 0.51
C GLN A 46 4.01 3.45 0.36
N LEU A 47 3.70 4.33 1.31
CA LEU A 47 4.36 5.61 1.43
C LEU A 47 5.62 5.45 2.30
N ASP A 48 6.75 5.89 1.77
CA ASP A 48 8.03 6.04 2.46
C ASP A 48 8.55 7.45 2.13
N THR A 49 7.71 8.44 2.44
CA THR A 49 7.94 9.86 2.16
C THR A 49 8.48 10.57 3.39
N LYS A 50 9.05 11.77 3.24
CA LYS A 50 9.57 12.53 4.40
C LYS A 50 8.51 13.29 5.17
N GLU A 51 7.35 13.50 4.56
CA GLU A 51 6.23 14.20 5.18
C GLU A 51 4.90 13.51 4.86
N ASP A 52 3.91 13.75 5.72
CA ASP A 52 2.52 13.35 5.49
C ASP A 52 1.96 14.14 4.28
N ILE A 53 1.06 13.54 3.52
CA ILE A 53 0.48 14.13 2.30
C ILE A 53 -1.03 14.34 2.44
N GLY A 54 -1.59 15.30 1.73
CA GLY A 54 -3.01 15.65 1.83
C GLY A 54 -3.91 14.70 1.07
N LEU A 55 -3.51 14.31 -0.15
CA LEU A 55 -4.27 13.45 -1.04
C LEU A 55 -3.31 12.71 -1.97
N LEU A 56 -3.55 11.45 -2.22
CA LEU A 56 -2.87 10.69 -3.26
C LEU A 56 -3.87 10.38 -4.37
N VAL A 57 -3.64 10.93 -5.55
CA VAL A 57 -4.39 10.58 -6.77
C VAL A 57 -3.53 9.67 -7.63
N TYR A 58 -4.17 8.71 -8.29
CA TYR A 58 -3.52 7.84 -9.26
C TYR A 58 -4.33 7.82 -10.54
N ASP A 59 -3.68 8.25 -11.63
CA ASP A 59 -4.21 8.13 -12.98
C ASP A 59 -3.63 6.85 -13.58
N TYR A 60 -4.50 5.96 -14.08
CA TYR A 60 -4.05 4.70 -14.59
C TYR A 60 -4.72 4.33 -15.90
N ARG A 61 -4.07 3.47 -16.66
CA ARG A 61 -4.59 2.86 -17.89
C ARG A 61 -4.58 1.34 -17.72
N ALA A 62 -5.67 0.73 -18.12
CA ALA A 62 -5.80 -0.72 -18.22
C ALA A 62 -6.14 -1.05 -19.67
N ASN A 63 -5.26 -1.76 -20.39
CA ASN A 63 -5.41 -2.05 -21.80
C ASN A 63 -5.79 -0.79 -22.62
N ASP A 64 -5.06 0.32 -22.43
CA ASP A 64 -5.31 1.62 -23.06
C ASP A 64 -6.56 2.41 -22.61
N HIS A 65 -7.44 1.86 -21.79
CA HIS A 65 -8.57 2.60 -21.22
C HIS A 65 -8.10 3.45 -20.02
N PRO A 66 -8.38 4.76 -20.00
CA PRO A 66 -7.96 5.64 -18.92
C PRO A 66 -8.95 5.59 -17.74
N TYR A 67 -8.40 5.60 -16.54
CA TYR A 67 -9.12 5.65 -15.26
C TYR A 67 -8.41 6.60 -14.31
N SER A 68 -9.10 6.98 -13.24
CA SER A 68 -8.52 7.76 -12.16
C SER A 68 -9.13 7.34 -10.83
N GLY A 69 -8.33 7.36 -9.78
CA GLY A 69 -8.76 7.11 -8.42
C GLY A 69 -7.98 7.98 -7.43
N GLY A 70 -8.33 7.91 -6.15
CA GLY A 70 -7.62 8.69 -5.15
C GLY A 70 -7.86 8.17 -3.74
N LEU A 71 -6.93 8.48 -2.85
CA LEU A 71 -6.94 8.14 -1.44
C LEU A 71 -6.86 9.42 -0.60
N SER A 72 -7.77 9.56 0.35
CA SER A 72 -7.77 10.61 1.37
C SER A 72 -8.38 10.07 2.65
N ASN A 73 -8.02 10.64 3.79
CA ASN A 73 -8.65 10.29 5.05
C ASN A 73 -10.03 10.98 5.19
N ALA A 74 -11.05 10.21 5.58
CA ALA A 74 -12.41 10.71 5.73
C ALA A 74 -12.54 11.81 6.81
N ASP A 75 -11.64 11.84 7.78
CA ASP A 75 -11.57 12.83 8.84
C ASP A 75 -10.79 14.09 8.45
N LYS A 76 -10.36 14.20 7.18
CA LYS A 76 -9.57 15.30 6.62
C LYS A 76 -8.14 15.41 7.19
N SER A 77 -7.67 14.40 7.90
CA SER A 77 -6.29 14.33 8.33
C SER A 77 -5.37 14.00 7.14
N LEU A 78 -4.09 14.32 7.26
CA LEU A 78 -3.10 13.95 6.26
C LEU A 78 -2.87 12.43 6.26
N ILE A 79 -2.62 11.87 5.09
CA ILE A 79 -2.17 10.48 4.93
C ILE A 79 -0.75 10.40 5.48
N LYS A 80 -0.50 9.43 6.34
CA LYS A 80 0.79 9.27 7.01
C LYS A 80 1.89 8.86 6.03
N HIS A 81 3.06 9.45 6.23
CA HIS A 81 4.27 9.25 5.40
C HIS A 81 4.82 7.81 5.40
N ASP A 82 4.38 6.96 6.33
CA ASP A 82 4.75 5.56 6.51
C ASP A 82 3.53 4.61 6.36
N SER A 83 2.45 5.08 5.72
CA SER A 83 1.23 4.29 5.56
C SER A 83 1.33 3.29 4.40
N ASP A 84 0.62 2.19 4.56
CA ASP A 84 0.33 1.23 3.51
C ASP A 84 -1.17 1.31 3.16
N ASN A 85 -1.47 1.44 1.88
CA ASN A 85 -2.82 1.57 1.36
C ASN A 85 -3.03 0.54 0.26
N VAL A 86 -4.21 -0.09 0.23
CA VAL A 86 -4.52 -1.10 -0.77
C VAL A 86 -5.62 -0.60 -1.70
N GLN A 87 -5.34 -0.64 -3.01
CA GLN A 87 -6.32 -0.46 -4.06
C GLN A 87 -6.62 -1.82 -4.70
N VAL A 88 -7.89 -2.13 -4.86
CA VAL A 88 -8.33 -3.37 -5.49
C VAL A 88 -9.14 -3.05 -6.74
N TRP A 89 -8.91 -3.80 -7.80
CA TRP A 89 -9.72 -3.77 -9.03
C TRP A 89 -10.14 -5.17 -9.41
N ASN A 90 -11.35 -5.32 -9.85
CA ASN A 90 -11.84 -6.58 -10.42
C ASN A 90 -11.87 -6.55 -11.96
N MET A 91 -12.04 -7.72 -12.58
CA MET A 91 -12.11 -7.86 -14.03
C MET A 91 -13.16 -6.97 -14.68
N GLN A 92 -14.32 -6.78 -14.04
CA GLN A 92 -15.39 -5.96 -14.56
C GLN A 92 -15.03 -4.48 -14.55
N GLU A 93 -14.40 -3.98 -13.49
CA GLU A 93 -13.96 -2.59 -13.36
C GLU A 93 -12.89 -2.24 -14.39
N LEU A 94 -11.97 -3.17 -14.68
CA LEU A 94 -10.93 -2.99 -15.68
C LEU A 94 -11.39 -3.35 -17.11
N ASN A 95 -12.66 -3.73 -17.28
CA ASN A 95 -13.23 -4.17 -18.56
C ASN A 95 -12.35 -5.23 -19.26
N SER A 96 -11.79 -6.17 -18.46
CA SER A 96 -10.96 -7.26 -18.94
C SER A 96 -11.76 -8.54 -19.09
N SER A 97 -11.45 -9.30 -20.16
CA SER A 97 -11.97 -10.65 -20.40
C SER A 97 -10.87 -11.71 -20.37
N THR A 98 -9.65 -11.33 -20.01
CA THR A 98 -8.46 -12.19 -19.91
C THR A 98 -7.93 -12.19 -18.49
N ASP A 99 -7.11 -13.16 -18.16
CA ASP A 99 -6.47 -13.34 -16.86
C ASP A 99 -5.33 -12.35 -16.56
N ALA A 100 -4.99 -11.50 -17.56
CA ALA A 100 -3.96 -10.48 -17.43
C ALA A 100 -4.40 -9.16 -18.09
N VAL A 101 -3.83 -8.06 -17.60
CA VAL A 101 -4.05 -6.71 -18.09
C VAL A 101 -2.76 -5.90 -18.04
N GLU A 102 -2.45 -5.16 -19.12
CA GLU A 102 -1.36 -4.17 -19.09
C GLU A 102 -1.82 -2.97 -18.27
N LEU A 103 -1.16 -2.74 -17.12
CA LEU A 103 -1.39 -1.58 -16.26
C LEU A 103 -0.27 -0.55 -16.42
N SER A 104 -0.66 0.72 -16.49
CA SER A 104 0.26 1.86 -16.42
C SER A 104 -0.30 2.89 -15.46
N ILE A 105 0.45 3.26 -14.42
CA ILE A 105 -0.01 4.15 -13.33
C ILE A 105 0.95 5.31 -13.17
N GLN A 106 0.40 6.52 -13.02
CA GLN A 106 1.10 7.72 -12.59
C GLN A 106 0.45 8.28 -11.34
N PHE A 107 1.24 8.55 -10.31
CA PHE A 107 0.75 9.15 -9.08
C PHE A 107 0.88 10.67 -9.11
N ARG A 108 -0.16 11.33 -8.56
CA ARG A 108 -0.16 12.75 -8.22
C ARG A 108 -0.24 12.88 -6.71
N ILE A 109 0.78 13.43 -6.10
CA ILE A 109 0.86 13.66 -4.66
C ILE A 109 0.48 15.12 -4.41
N ILE A 110 -0.63 15.33 -3.72
CA ILE A 110 -1.07 16.65 -3.26
C ILE A 110 -0.57 16.81 -1.82
N THR A 111 0.39 17.71 -1.64
CA THR A 111 1.17 17.80 -0.38
C THR A 111 0.42 18.43 0.77
N GLU A 112 -0.72 19.10 0.50
CA GLU A 112 -1.58 19.71 1.50
C GLU A 112 -2.99 19.14 1.38
N TYR A 113 -3.77 19.20 2.47
CA TYR A 113 -5.16 18.75 2.38
C TYR A 113 -5.97 19.67 1.46
N VAL A 114 -6.69 19.05 0.53
CA VAL A 114 -7.70 19.67 -0.31
C VAL A 114 -8.91 18.73 -0.40
N GLU A 115 -10.10 19.29 -0.56
CA GLU A 115 -11.30 18.46 -0.79
C GLU A 115 -11.17 17.75 -2.15
N PRO A 116 -11.30 16.41 -2.18
CA PRO A 116 -11.36 15.68 -3.44
C PRO A 116 -12.52 16.20 -4.31
N ASN A 117 -12.29 16.35 -5.60
CA ASN A 117 -13.30 16.81 -6.52
C ASN A 117 -13.38 15.92 -7.77
N TYR A 118 -14.54 15.91 -8.43
CA TYR A 118 -14.80 15.08 -9.61
C TYR A 118 -13.98 15.49 -10.84
N GLU A 119 -13.47 16.73 -10.87
CA GLU A 119 -12.66 17.23 -11.98
C GLU A 119 -11.19 16.82 -11.85
N ASN A 120 -10.77 16.32 -10.66
CA ASN A 120 -9.39 15.97 -10.34
C ASN A 120 -8.37 17.10 -10.65
N ILE A 121 -8.81 18.35 -10.51
CA ILE A 121 -7.98 19.53 -10.72
C ILE A 121 -7.58 20.10 -9.35
N TYR A 122 -6.29 20.17 -9.14
CA TYR A 122 -5.69 20.63 -7.88
C TYR A 122 -4.65 21.71 -8.16
N PRO A 123 -4.34 22.60 -7.18
CA PRO A 123 -3.35 23.67 -7.35
C PRO A 123 -1.96 23.11 -7.70
N GLU A 124 -1.31 23.69 -8.69
CA GLU A 124 -0.03 23.20 -9.24
C GLU A 124 1.13 23.28 -8.23
N ASP A 125 1.13 24.29 -7.36
CA ASP A 125 2.16 24.54 -6.37
C ASP A 125 2.25 23.45 -5.30
N ILE A 126 1.12 22.82 -4.95
CA ILE A 126 1.03 21.70 -4.00
C ILE A 126 0.94 20.32 -4.67
N THR A 127 0.85 20.26 -6.01
CA THR A 127 0.73 19.00 -6.76
C THR A 127 2.08 18.58 -7.32
N LYS A 128 2.48 17.34 -7.05
CA LYS A 128 3.69 16.70 -7.57
C LYS A 128 3.35 15.42 -8.29
N TYR A 129 4.01 15.19 -9.42
CA TYR A 129 3.81 14.00 -10.25
C TYR A 129 5.00 13.05 -10.12
N THR A 130 4.73 11.75 -10.10
CA THR A 130 5.77 10.75 -10.32
C THR A 130 5.94 10.50 -11.83
N ALA A 131 7.02 9.83 -12.22
CA ALA A 131 7.05 9.17 -13.53
C ALA A 131 6.01 8.03 -13.54
N PRO A 132 5.40 7.71 -14.71
CA PRO A 132 4.54 6.55 -14.84
C PRO A 132 5.35 5.26 -14.67
N ILE A 133 4.71 4.22 -14.10
CA ILE A 133 5.20 2.85 -14.02
C ILE A 133 4.24 1.95 -14.77
N SER A 134 4.74 0.91 -15.45
CA SER A 134 3.91 -0.01 -16.24
C SER A 134 4.36 -1.45 -16.04
N TRP A 135 3.39 -2.38 -16.01
CA TRP A 135 3.64 -3.83 -15.90
C TRP A 135 2.45 -4.63 -16.42
N ASP A 136 2.69 -5.90 -16.69
CA ASP A 136 1.62 -6.88 -16.93
C ASP A 136 1.11 -7.39 -15.59
N ALA A 137 -0.16 -7.11 -15.28
CA ALA A 137 -0.79 -7.52 -14.04
C ALA A 137 -1.70 -8.72 -14.28
N HIS A 138 -1.64 -9.72 -13.39
CA HIS A 138 -2.48 -10.90 -13.42
C HIS A 138 -3.55 -10.84 -12.33
N PHE A 139 -4.75 -11.26 -12.65
CA PHE A 139 -5.81 -11.41 -11.66
C PHE A 139 -5.45 -12.53 -10.67
N GLY A 140 -5.83 -12.37 -9.41
CA GLY A 140 -5.43 -13.21 -8.29
C GLY A 140 -4.11 -12.81 -7.64
N GLU A 141 -3.40 -11.77 -8.15
CA GLU A 141 -2.09 -11.37 -7.66
C GLU A 141 -2.08 -10.01 -6.96
N SER A 142 -1.12 -9.86 -6.03
CA SER A 142 -0.82 -8.60 -5.35
C SER A 142 0.45 -7.99 -5.92
N TYR A 143 0.42 -6.66 -6.09
CA TYR A 143 1.55 -5.85 -6.55
C TYR A 143 1.88 -4.79 -5.51
N PHE A 144 3.14 -4.41 -5.41
CA PHE A 144 3.64 -3.50 -4.39
C PHE A 144 4.36 -2.32 -5.04
N VAL A 145 3.92 -1.12 -4.70
CA VAL A 145 4.56 0.12 -5.14
C VAL A 145 5.00 0.90 -3.92
N THR A 146 6.25 1.33 -3.90
CA THR A 146 6.75 2.25 -2.87
C THR A 146 6.89 3.65 -3.46
N ILE A 147 6.29 4.65 -2.80
CA ILE A 147 6.43 6.07 -3.12
C ILE A 147 7.38 6.71 -2.13
N THR A 148 8.50 7.22 -2.61
CA THR A 148 9.54 7.90 -1.82
C THR A 148 9.69 9.35 -2.25
N GLY A 149 10.36 10.16 -1.42
CA GLY A 149 10.69 11.56 -1.76
C GLY A 149 10.10 12.58 -0.81
N ASP A 150 10.06 13.82 -1.27
CA ASP A 150 9.55 14.96 -0.50
C ASP A 150 9.05 16.10 -1.44
N LYS A 151 8.32 17.06 -0.86
CA LYS A 151 7.76 18.19 -1.61
C LYS A 151 8.82 19.12 -2.23
N ALA A 152 10.04 19.13 -1.70
CA ALA A 152 11.10 20.01 -2.19
C ALA A 152 11.86 19.39 -3.37
N ASN A 153 12.09 18.05 -3.36
CA ASN A 153 12.87 17.34 -4.36
C ASN A 153 11.99 16.53 -5.33
N GLY A 154 10.69 16.43 -5.06
CA GLY A 154 9.74 15.62 -5.81
C GLY A 154 9.64 14.19 -5.29
N TYR A 155 8.75 13.42 -5.90
CA TYR A 155 8.43 12.05 -5.51
C TYR A 155 8.74 11.06 -6.62
N LYS A 156 9.03 9.83 -6.23
CA LYS A 156 9.30 8.72 -7.12
C LYS A 156 8.48 7.51 -6.68
N ALA A 157 7.82 6.86 -7.63
CA ALA A 157 7.15 5.58 -7.44
C ALA A 157 7.98 4.46 -8.06
N VAL A 158 8.11 3.34 -7.37
CA VAL A 158 8.82 2.15 -7.83
C VAL A 158 7.95 0.93 -7.58
N LEU A 159 7.71 0.15 -8.63
CA LEU A 159 7.12 -1.18 -8.52
C LEU A 159 8.19 -2.12 -7.95
N ASN A 160 7.88 -2.79 -6.85
CA ASN A 160 8.78 -3.73 -6.21
C ASN A 160 8.66 -5.09 -6.91
N GLU A 161 9.79 -5.77 -7.10
CA GLU A 161 9.79 -7.16 -7.54
C GLU A 161 9.20 -8.03 -6.40
N SER A 162 8.28 -8.92 -6.73
CA SER A 162 7.65 -9.90 -5.83
C SER A 162 8.59 -11.04 -5.50
#